data_3a97ee24e8b428fa3f3a5aadbc0cafc3
#
_entry.id   3a97ee24e8b428fa3f3a5aadbc0cafc3
#
_cell.length_a   1.000
_cell.length_b   1.000
_cell.length_c   1.000
_cell.angle_alpha   90.00
_cell.angle_beta   90.00
_cell.angle_gamma   90.00
#
_symmetry.space_group_name_H-M   'P 1'
#
loop_
_entity.id
_entity.type
_entity.pdbx_description
1 polymer ?
#
loop_
_entity_poly.entity_id
_entity_poly.type
_entity_poly.pdbx_seq_one_letter_code
_entity_poly.pdbx_strand_id
1 'polypeptide(L)'
;MIDASDIFSADGRDFERIGRAIALLAEHWREQPSLGWIAAEVGLSEFHLQRLFSRWAGVSPKRFVQFLTKEAARACLVEASSLLDASLACGLSGSSRLHDLFVRYEGMSPGEFKAAVAGRPMAWGEVETPFGNALAIFAPRGLHRLDFFAGVVQRDALLAEAHAAYPEACWARC
;
A
#
# COMPACT_ATOMS: atom_id res chain seq x y z
N MET A 1 32.16 19.42 -19.58
CA MET A 1 31.96 19.97 -18.22
C MET A 1 30.47 20.19 -18.08
N ILE A 2 29.76 19.36 -17.28
CA ILE A 2 28.31 19.50 -17.06
C ILE A 2 28.17 20.59 -15.99
N ASP A 3 27.42 21.66 -16.29
CA ASP A 3 27.21 22.77 -15.38
C ASP A 3 26.31 22.31 -14.20
N ALA A 4 26.66 22.70 -12.98
CA ALA A 4 25.87 22.39 -11.80
C ALA A 4 24.43 22.92 -11.91
N SER A 5 24.21 24.06 -12.59
CA SER A 5 22.90 24.63 -12.86
C SER A 5 22.04 23.72 -13.73
N ASP A 6 22.63 22.95 -14.66
CA ASP A 6 21.88 22.00 -15.50
C ASP A 6 21.42 20.76 -14.72
N ILE A 7 22.19 20.33 -13.72
CA ILE A 7 21.83 19.19 -12.86
C ILE A 7 20.65 19.57 -11.98
N PHE A 8 20.69 20.75 -11.34
CA PHE A 8 19.58 21.23 -10.48
C PHE A 8 18.31 21.51 -11.28
N SER A 9 18.43 22.01 -12.52
CA SER A 9 17.26 22.24 -13.38
C SER A 9 16.64 20.95 -13.93
N ALA A 10 17.43 19.90 -14.14
CA ALA A 10 16.96 18.59 -14.56
C ALA A 10 16.22 17.89 -13.40
N ASP A 11 16.78 17.89 -12.19
CA ASP A 11 16.15 17.30 -11.01
C ASP A 11 14.85 18.04 -10.63
N GLY A 12 14.77 19.36 -10.80
CA GLY A 12 13.56 20.14 -10.59
C GLY A 12 12.42 19.74 -11.56
N ARG A 13 12.73 19.61 -12.85
CA ARG A 13 11.77 19.16 -13.86
C ARG A 13 11.31 17.72 -13.63
N ASP A 14 12.21 16.86 -13.21
CA ASP A 14 11.88 15.46 -12.89
C ASP A 14 10.99 15.37 -11.67
N PHE A 15 11.25 16.18 -10.65
CA PHE A 15 10.40 16.28 -9.46
C PHE A 15 8.96 16.72 -9.83
N GLU A 16 8.82 17.78 -10.64
CA GLU A 16 7.51 18.25 -11.10
C GLU A 16 6.76 17.19 -11.91
N ARG A 17 7.45 16.47 -12.82
CA ARG A 17 6.86 15.39 -13.61
C ARG A 17 6.36 14.25 -12.75
N ILE A 18 7.15 13.85 -11.73
CA ILE A 18 6.73 12.79 -10.82
C ILE A 18 5.60 13.25 -9.91
N GLY A 19 5.64 14.49 -9.42
CA GLY A 19 4.52 15.08 -8.69
C GLY A 19 3.21 15.05 -9.49
N ARG A 20 3.27 15.43 -10.78
CA ARG A 20 2.12 15.33 -11.71
C ARG A 20 1.68 13.89 -11.94
N ALA A 21 2.61 12.96 -12.12
CA ALA A 21 2.29 11.54 -12.28
C ALA A 21 1.58 10.97 -11.03
N ILE A 22 2.04 11.32 -9.83
CA ILE A 22 1.40 10.93 -8.57
C ILE A 22 -0.02 11.51 -8.49
N ALA A 23 -0.22 12.77 -8.83
CA ALA A 23 -1.53 13.41 -8.83
C ALA A 23 -2.51 12.72 -9.81
N LEU A 24 -2.06 12.44 -11.04
CA LEU A 24 -2.85 11.70 -12.03
C LEU A 24 -3.22 10.30 -11.55
N LEU A 25 -2.27 9.58 -10.95
CA LEU A 25 -2.53 8.26 -10.37
C LEU A 25 -3.55 8.33 -9.22
N ALA A 26 -3.45 9.35 -8.36
CA ALA A 26 -4.38 9.55 -7.24
C ALA A 26 -5.78 9.96 -7.70
N GLU A 27 -5.91 10.66 -8.82
CA GLU A 27 -7.19 11.03 -9.41
C GLU A 27 -7.86 9.86 -10.15
N HIS A 28 -7.07 9.11 -10.93
CA HIS A 28 -7.56 8.09 -11.88
C HIS A 28 -7.34 6.64 -11.44
N TRP A 29 -7.03 6.37 -10.17
CA TRP A 29 -6.71 5.01 -9.74
C TRP A 29 -7.83 4.00 -9.99
N ARG A 30 -9.12 4.43 -9.97
CA ARG A 30 -10.27 3.56 -10.24
C ARG A 30 -10.32 3.03 -11.66
N GLU A 31 -9.88 3.81 -12.62
CA GLU A 31 -9.79 3.45 -14.05
C GLU A 31 -8.61 2.51 -14.31
N GLN A 32 -7.78 2.21 -13.28
CA GLN A 32 -6.59 1.37 -13.40
C GLN A 32 -5.67 1.81 -14.57
N PRO A 33 -5.20 3.08 -14.56
CA PRO A 33 -4.55 3.69 -15.71
C PRO A 33 -3.29 2.91 -16.15
N SER A 34 -3.09 2.82 -17.46
CA SER A 34 -1.90 2.18 -18.02
C SER A 34 -0.65 3.04 -17.82
N LEU A 35 0.51 2.39 -17.78
CA LEU A 35 1.80 3.10 -17.71
C LEU A 35 1.99 4.03 -18.91
N GLY A 36 1.56 3.58 -20.11
CA GLY A 36 1.65 4.36 -21.34
C GLY A 36 0.83 5.64 -21.30
N TRP A 37 -0.39 5.57 -20.76
CA TRP A 37 -1.22 6.75 -20.60
C TRP A 37 -0.57 7.79 -19.68
N ILE A 38 -0.10 7.38 -18.50
CA ILE A 38 0.57 8.30 -17.56
C ILE A 38 1.86 8.87 -18.16
N ALA A 39 2.64 8.05 -18.85
CA ALA A 39 3.86 8.49 -19.50
C ALA A 39 3.61 9.57 -20.53
N ALA A 40 2.57 9.42 -21.35
CA ALA A 40 2.14 10.42 -22.32
C ALA A 40 1.73 11.75 -21.65
N GLU A 41 0.95 11.68 -20.56
CA GLU A 41 0.47 12.86 -19.81
C GLU A 41 1.61 13.69 -19.18
N VAL A 42 2.72 13.04 -18.81
CA VAL A 42 3.88 13.73 -18.23
C VAL A 42 5.04 13.95 -19.21
N GLY A 43 4.83 13.61 -20.49
CA GLY A 43 5.81 13.82 -21.56
C GLY A 43 7.06 12.95 -21.42
N LEU A 44 6.90 11.69 -21.02
CA LEU A 44 7.98 10.70 -20.88
C LEU A 44 7.68 9.43 -21.68
N SER A 45 8.72 8.63 -21.95
CA SER A 45 8.52 7.23 -22.35
C SER A 45 8.15 6.38 -21.13
N GLU A 46 7.47 5.26 -21.34
CA GLU A 46 7.11 4.32 -20.25
C GLU A 46 8.33 3.86 -19.45
N PHE A 47 9.42 3.53 -20.13
CA PHE A 47 10.65 3.11 -19.48
C PHE A 47 11.24 4.22 -18.61
N HIS A 48 11.24 5.46 -19.10
CA HIS A 48 11.77 6.60 -18.35
C HIS A 48 10.87 6.91 -17.15
N LEU A 49 9.55 6.94 -17.34
CA LEU A 49 8.61 7.12 -16.23
C LEU A 49 8.79 6.04 -15.15
N GLN A 50 8.82 4.75 -15.54
CA GLN A 50 9.00 3.64 -14.61
C GLN A 50 10.25 3.81 -13.74
N ARG A 51 11.39 4.15 -14.35
CA ARG A 51 12.67 4.33 -13.67
C ARG A 51 12.63 5.56 -12.75
N LEU A 52 12.15 6.69 -13.29
CA LEU A 52 12.13 7.96 -12.58
C LEU A 52 11.17 7.90 -11.39
N PHE A 53 9.96 7.38 -11.60
CA PHE A 53 8.97 7.20 -10.54
C PHE A 53 9.49 6.30 -9.42
N SER A 54 10.11 5.15 -9.76
CA SER A 54 10.67 4.25 -8.76
C SER A 54 11.82 4.89 -7.98
N ARG A 55 12.62 5.75 -8.62
CA ARG A 55 13.70 6.49 -7.96
C ARG A 55 13.15 7.49 -6.93
N TRP A 56 12.11 8.22 -7.29
CA TRP A 56 11.57 9.30 -6.45
C TRP A 56 10.53 8.84 -5.43
N ALA A 57 9.62 7.94 -5.83
CA ALA A 57 8.54 7.44 -4.99
C ALA A 57 8.91 6.15 -4.22
N GLY A 58 10.06 5.54 -4.51
CA GLY A 58 10.49 4.28 -3.87
C GLY A 58 9.73 3.03 -4.34
N VAL A 59 8.67 3.21 -5.12
CA VAL A 59 7.82 2.12 -5.63
C VAL A 59 7.49 2.33 -7.11
N SER A 60 7.07 1.29 -7.83
CA SER A 60 6.62 1.46 -9.22
C SER A 60 5.24 2.12 -9.31
N PRO A 61 4.89 2.79 -10.43
CA PRO A 61 3.54 3.35 -10.64
C PRO A 61 2.44 2.34 -10.41
N LYS A 62 2.60 1.11 -10.89
CA LYS A 62 1.64 0.01 -10.68
C LYS A 62 1.45 -0.33 -9.20
N ARG A 63 2.52 -0.40 -8.42
CA ARG A 63 2.43 -0.64 -6.97
C ARG A 63 1.76 0.51 -6.23
N PHE A 64 1.98 1.73 -6.69
CA PHE A 64 1.33 2.90 -6.14
C PHE A 64 -0.19 2.86 -6.36
N VAL A 65 -0.65 2.54 -7.57
CA VAL A 65 -2.09 2.33 -7.85
C VAL A 65 -2.66 1.18 -7.00
N GLN A 66 -1.95 0.06 -6.89
CA GLN A 66 -2.38 -1.07 -6.06
C GLN A 66 -2.55 -0.67 -4.59
N PHE A 67 -1.67 0.18 -4.06
CA PHE A 67 -1.80 0.71 -2.71
C PHE A 67 -3.06 1.57 -2.56
N LEU A 68 -3.31 2.51 -3.48
CA LEU A 68 -4.52 3.33 -3.46
C LEU A 68 -5.79 2.49 -3.56
N THR A 69 -5.79 1.50 -4.46
CA THR A 69 -6.90 0.56 -4.65
C THR A 69 -7.17 -0.22 -3.35
N LYS A 70 -6.11 -0.68 -2.67
CA LYS A 70 -6.22 -1.42 -1.41
C LYS A 70 -6.82 -0.55 -0.30
N GLU A 71 -6.35 0.69 -0.16
CA GLU A 71 -6.90 1.62 0.85
C GLU A 71 -8.39 1.87 0.63
N ALA A 72 -8.80 2.13 -0.61
CA ALA A 72 -10.21 2.30 -0.93
C ALA A 72 -11.02 1.01 -0.72
N ALA A 73 -10.46 -0.15 -1.06
CA ALA A 73 -11.12 -1.44 -0.91
C ALA A 73 -11.38 -1.81 0.55
N ARG A 74 -10.55 -1.36 1.50
CA ARG A 74 -10.81 -1.52 2.94
C ARG A 74 -12.15 -0.87 3.33
N ALA A 75 -12.40 0.36 2.89
CA ALA A 75 -13.65 1.05 3.15
C ALA A 75 -14.83 0.36 2.44
N CYS A 76 -14.68 0.06 1.14
CA CYS A 76 -15.72 -0.60 0.35
C CYS A 76 -16.12 -1.97 0.92
N LEU A 77 -15.18 -2.76 1.45
CA LEU A 77 -15.49 -4.08 2.01
C LEU A 77 -16.40 -4.03 3.25
N VAL A 78 -16.32 -2.97 4.02
CA VAL A 78 -17.18 -2.80 5.21
C VAL A 78 -18.64 -2.55 4.78
N GLU A 79 -18.83 -1.79 3.70
CA GLU A 79 -20.15 -1.35 3.24
C GLU A 79 -20.78 -2.28 2.20
N ALA A 80 -19.98 -2.99 1.40
CA ALA A 80 -20.45 -3.77 0.28
C ALA A 80 -21.24 -5.02 0.70
N SER A 81 -22.27 -5.35 -0.07
CA SER A 81 -23.09 -6.54 0.07
C SER A 81 -22.34 -7.80 -0.29
N SER A 82 -21.44 -7.73 -1.26
CA SER A 82 -20.63 -8.85 -1.73
C SER A 82 -19.18 -8.45 -2.03
N LEU A 83 -18.27 -9.45 -2.12
CA LEU A 83 -16.88 -9.22 -2.56
C LEU A 83 -16.81 -8.76 -4.03
N LEU A 84 -17.77 -9.14 -4.85
CA LEU A 84 -17.84 -8.72 -6.23
C LEU A 84 -18.18 -7.23 -6.29
N ASP A 85 -19.19 -6.77 -5.55
CA ASP A 85 -19.56 -5.35 -5.49
C ASP A 85 -18.40 -4.49 -5.01
N ALA A 86 -17.72 -4.91 -3.94
CA ALA A 86 -16.52 -4.23 -3.44
C ALA A 86 -15.42 -4.15 -4.50
N SER A 87 -15.20 -5.22 -5.26
CA SER A 87 -14.16 -5.24 -6.30
C SER A 87 -14.48 -4.27 -7.45
N LEU A 88 -15.72 -4.25 -7.91
CA LEU A 88 -16.18 -3.37 -8.99
C LEU A 88 -16.15 -1.89 -8.57
N ALA A 89 -16.55 -1.58 -7.33
CA ALA A 89 -16.48 -0.22 -6.78
C ALA A 89 -15.03 0.33 -6.72
N CYS A 90 -14.05 -0.57 -6.67
CA CYS A 90 -12.62 -0.23 -6.68
C CYS A 90 -11.96 -0.32 -8.06
N GLY A 91 -12.74 -0.42 -9.15
CA GLY A 91 -12.21 -0.51 -10.51
C GLY A 91 -11.49 -1.82 -10.83
N LEU A 92 -11.71 -2.87 -10.01
CA LEU A 92 -11.12 -4.18 -10.26
C LEU A 92 -12.05 -5.03 -11.13
N SER A 93 -11.47 -5.88 -11.97
CA SER A 93 -12.22 -6.72 -12.90
C SER A 93 -12.96 -7.91 -12.25
N GLY A 94 -12.84 -8.08 -10.93
CA GLY A 94 -13.54 -9.13 -10.19
C GLY A 94 -12.92 -9.45 -8.83
N SER A 95 -13.62 -10.28 -8.06
CA SER A 95 -13.27 -10.63 -6.68
C SER A 95 -11.92 -11.35 -6.53
N SER A 96 -11.44 -12.05 -7.56
CA SER A 96 -10.12 -12.67 -7.57
C SER A 96 -9.00 -11.62 -7.47
N ARG A 97 -9.14 -10.50 -8.18
CA ARG A 97 -8.16 -9.39 -8.11
C ARG A 97 -8.16 -8.73 -6.74
N LEU A 98 -9.34 -8.58 -6.14
CA LEU A 98 -9.47 -8.08 -4.78
C LEU A 98 -8.81 -9.03 -3.77
N HIS A 99 -9.02 -10.33 -3.94
CA HIS A 99 -8.39 -11.36 -3.10
C HIS A 99 -6.86 -11.28 -3.17
N ASP A 100 -6.28 -11.26 -4.38
CA ASP A 100 -4.83 -11.19 -4.58
C ASP A 100 -4.24 -9.90 -3.95
N LEU A 101 -4.96 -8.78 -4.08
CA LEU A 101 -4.57 -7.50 -3.51
C LEU A 101 -4.50 -7.59 -1.97
N PHE A 102 -5.54 -8.12 -1.32
CA PHE A 102 -5.60 -8.24 0.13
C PHE A 102 -4.58 -9.23 0.69
N VAL A 103 -4.45 -10.40 0.09
CA VAL A 103 -3.42 -11.38 0.51
C VAL A 103 -2.03 -10.78 0.44
N ARG A 104 -1.76 -9.99 -0.60
CA ARG A 104 -0.44 -9.39 -0.82
C ARG A 104 -0.10 -8.25 0.13
N TYR A 105 -1.08 -7.40 0.46
CA TYR A 105 -0.84 -6.16 1.20
C TYR A 105 -1.36 -6.17 2.64
N GLU A 106 -2.33 -7.02 2.94
CA GLU A 106 -2.90 -7.14 4.28
C GLU A 106 -2.52 -8.46 4.97
N GLY A 107 -1.92 -9.42 4.23
CA GLY A 107 -1.61 -10.75 4.77
C GLY A 107 -2.85 -11.57 5.12
N MET A 108 -4.02 -11.18 4.62
CA MET A 108 -5.30 -11.86 4.85
C MET A 108 -6.20 -11.74 3.62
N SER A 109 -7.20 -12.62 3.50
CA SER A 109 -8.21 -12.52 2.44
C SER A 109 -9.23 -11.40 2.75
N PRO A 110 -9.98 -10.90 1.73
CA PRO A 110 -11.05 -9.93 1.96
C PRO A 110 -12.13 -10.44 2.93
N GLY A 111 -12.44 -11.73 2.90
CA GLY A 111 -13.39 -12.34 3.83
C GLY A 111 -12.87 -12.37 5.27
N GLU A 112 -11.60 -12.70 5.46
CA GLU A 112 -10.94 -12.64 6.79
C GLU A 112 -10.90 -11.19 7.31
N PHE A 113 -10.60 -10.24 6.44
CA PHE A 113 -10.62 -8.81 6.79
C PHE A 113 -12.03 -8.35 7.23
N LYS A 114 -13.07 -8.66 6.44
CA LYS A 114 -14.46 -8.32 6.74
C LYS A 114 -14.95 -8.95 8.05
N ALA A 115 -14.47 -10.15 8.37
CA ALA A 115 -14.77 -10.84 9.64
C ALA A 115 -13.87 -10.39 10.80
N ALA A 116 -13.08 -9.32 10.65
CA ALA A 116 -12.08 -8.86 11.61
C ALA A 116 -11.17 -10.00 12.14
N VAL A 117 -10.86 -10.97 11.28
CA VAL A 117 -10.03 -12.17 11.58
C VAL A 117 -10.59 -12.99 12.77
N ALA A 118 -11.89 -12.95 13.03
CA ALA A 118 -12.52 -13.62 14.17
C ALA A 118 -12.16 -15.13 14.20
N GLY A 119 -11.65 -15.59 15.35
CA GLY A 119 -11.20 -16.98 15.55
C GLY A 119 -9.99 -17.39 14.72
N ARG A 120 -9.29 -16.47 14.03
CA ARG A 120 -8.11 -16.77 13.24
C ARG A 120 -6.84 -16.36 13.97
N PRO A 121 -5.70 -17.03 13.71
CA PRO A 121 -4.45 -16.69 14.34
C PRO A 121 -3.93 -15.34 13.83
N MET A 122 -3.56 -14.47 14.77
CA MET A 122 -2.70 -13.32 14.52
C MET A 122 -1.49 -13.40 15.45
N ALA A 123 -0.34 -12.96 14.96
CA ALA A 123 0.88 -12.96 15.76
C ALA A 123 1.55 -11.58 15.72
N TRP A 124 2.34 -11.29 16.74
CA TRP A 124 3.17 -10.09 16.77
C TRP A 124 4.55 -10.39 17.31
N GLY A 125 5.51 -9.60 16.88
CA GLY A 125 6.90 -9.69 17.35
C GLY A 125 7.63 -8.38 17.20
N GLU A 126 8.71 -8.23 17.93
CA GLU A 126 9.62 -7.09 17.86
C GLU A 126 10.82 -7.46 16.99
N VAL A 127 11.21 -6.55 16.11
CA VAL A 127 12.31 -6.74 15.16
C VAL A 127 13.27 -5.55 15.25
N GLU A 128 14.55 -5.82 15.48
CA GLU A 128 15.60 -4.82 15.32
C GLU A 128 15.93 -4.65 13.84
N THR A 129 15.91 -3.42 13.35
CA THR A 129 16.25 -3.08 11.97
C THR A 129 17.31 -2.00 11.91
N PRO A 130 18.00 -1.80 10.79
CA PRO A 130 18.92 -0.68 10.60
C PRO A 130 18.27 0.72 10.76
N PHE A 131 16.94 0.78 10.74
CA PHE A 131 16.16 2.02 10.88
C PHE A 131 15.56 2.20 12.28
N GLY A 132 15.81 1.28 13.19
CA GLY A 132 15.28 1.25 14.54
C GLY A 132 14.43 0.02 14.84
N ASN A 133 13.84 -0.02 16.04
CA ASN A 133 12.98 -1.13 16.45
C ASN A 133 11.62 -1.04 15.75
N ALA A 134 11.11 -2.17 15.29
CA ALA A 134 9.82 -2.28 14.66
C ALA A 134 8.93 -3.33 15.31
N LEU A 135 7.63 -3.05 15.40
CA LEU A 135 6.58 -3.99 15.75
C LEU A 135 6.04 -4.59 14.46
N ALA A 136 6.22 -5.89 14.28
CA ALA A 136 5.66 -6.64 13.17
C ALA A 136 4.38 -7.34 13.61
N ILE A 137 3.30 -7.18 12.85
CA ILE A 137 2.02 -7.85 13.07
C ILE A 137 1.74 -8.74 11.88
N PHE A 138 1.49 -10.01 12.14
CA PHE A 138 1.23 -11.03 11.14
C PHE A 138 -0.25 -11.43 11.19
N ALA A 139 -0.88 -11.43 10.03
CA ALA A 139 -2.19 -12.00 9.79
C ALA A 139 -2.04 -13.46 9.27
N PRO A 140 -3.14 -14.21 9.08
CA PRO A 140 -3.07 -15.64 8.73
C PRO A 140 -2.24 -15.98 7.49
N ARG A 141 -2.01 -15.03 6.59
CA ARG A 141 -1.32 -15.26 5.30
C ARG A 141 -0.02 -14.50 5.13
N GLY A 142 0.39 -13.71 6.12
CA GLY A 142 1.66 -12.97 6.05
C GLY A 142 1.69 -11.70 6.88
N LEU A 143 2.69 -10.87 6.62
CA LEU A 143 2.86 -9.59 7.27
C LEU A 143 1.67 -8.67 6.96
N HIS A 144 1.03 -8.18 8.03
CA HIS A 144 -0.10 -7.25 7.95
C HIS A 144 0.34 -5.80 8.18
N ARG A 145 1.16 -5.58 9.23
CA ARG A 145 1.58 -4.24 9.64
C ARG A 145 3.01 -4.27 10.17
N LEU A 146 3.76 -3.21 9.89
CA LEU A 146 5.10 -2.98 10.42
C LEU A 146 5.20 -1.52 10.84
N ASP A 147 5.35 -1.28 12.13
CA ASP A 147 5.45 0.06 12.69
C ASP A 147 6.76 0.24 13.45
N PHE A 148 7.46 1.35 13.19
CA PHE A 148 8.64 1.72 13.97
C PHE A 148 8.25 2.37 15.28
N PHE A 149 9.00 2.08 16.34
CA PHE A 149 8.77 2.68 17.65
C PHE A 149 10.10 3.07 18.32
N ALA A 150 10.05 4.14 19.12
CA ALA A 150 11.21 4.65 19.83
C ALA A 150 11.35 4.09 21.26
N GLY A 151 10.28 3.53 21.84
CA GLY A 151 10.29 3.00 23.20
C GLY A 151 9.03 2.19 23.54
N VAL A 152 9.09 1.54 24.71
CA VAL A 152 8.07 0.59 25.17
C VAL A 152 6.66 1.18 25.17
N VAL A 153 6.49 2.43 25.59
CA VAL A 153 5.18 3.09 25.65
C VAL A 153 4.54 3.20 24.26
N GLN A 154 5.33 3.57 23.25
CA GLN A 154 4.84 3.65 21.88
C GLN A 154 4.52 2.26 21.30
N ARG A 155 5.39 1.27 21.55
CA ARG A 155 5.12 -0.13 21.16
C ARG A 155 3.82 -0.63 21.75
N ASP A 156 3.58 -0.41 23.05
CA ASP A 156 2.38 -0.90 23.73
C ASP A 156 1.12 -0.22 23.20
N ALA A 157 1.21 1.07 22.85
CA ALA A 157 0.10 1.78 22.20
C ALA A 157 -0.22 1.20 20.81
N LEU A 158 0.79 0.94 19.97
CA LEU A 158 0.62 0.32 18.65
C LEU A 158 0.02 -1.08 18.76
N LEU A 159 0.45 -1.86 19.74
CA LEU A 159 -0.08 -3.20 19.98
C LEU A 159 -1.52 -3.16 20.49
N ALA A 160 -1.84 -2.23 21.37
CA ALA A 160 -3.22 -2.02 21.86
C ALA A 160 -4.17 -1.61 20.72
N GLU A 161 -3.71 -0.74 19.81
CA GLU A 161 -4.46 -0.36 18.60
C GLU A 161 -4.74 -1.59 17.70
N ALA A 162 -3.73 -2.44 17.51
CA ALA A 162 -3.90 -3.66 16.71
C ALA A 162 -4.90 -4.64 17.36
N HIS A 163 -4.82 -4.84 18.67
CA HIS A 163 -5.78 -5.67 19.41
C HIS A 163 -7.20 -5.11 19.34
N ALA A 164 -7.36 -3.78 19.42
CA ALA A 164 -8.65 -3.13 19.29
C ALA A 164 -9.26 -3.27 17.88
N ALA A 165 -8.43 -3.30 16.84
CA ALA A 165 -8.88 -3.51 15.45
C ALA A 165 -9.34 -4.96 15.19
N TYR A 166 -8.78 -5.93 15.93
CA TYR A 166 -9.05 -7.37 15.76
C TYR A 166 -9.29 -8.06 17.10
N PRO A 167 -10.37 -7.70 17.82
CA PRO A 167 -10.61 -8.13 19.21
C PRO A 167 -10.90 -9.63 19.34
N GLU A 168 -11.45 -10.26 18.31
CA GLU A 168 -11.80 -11.68 18.31
C GLU A 168 -10.73 -12.58 17.67
N ALA A 169 -9.58 -12.03 17.28
CA ALA A 169 -8.48 -12.81 16.76
C ALA A 169 -7.77 -13.61 17.86
N CYS A 170 -7.20 -14.76 17.49
CA CYS A 170 -6.36 -15.57 18.38
C CYS A 170 -4.93 -15.04 18.36
N TRP A 171 -4.58 -14.16 19.28
CA TRP A 171 -3.29 -13.51 19.34
C TRP A 171 -2.19 -14.38 19.97
N ALA A 172 -1.01 -14.38 19.35
CA ALA A 172 0.21 -14.98 19.88
C ALA A 172 1.40 -14.02 19.73
N ARG A 173 2.40 -14.17 20.59
CA ARG A 173 3.70 -13.53 20.39
C ARG A 173 4.64 -14.51 19.69
N CYS A 174 5.35 -14.08 18.64
CA CYS A 174 6.37 -14.88 17.94
C CYS A 174 7.80 -14.44 18.32
#